data_69959116d9eda3082aa05d4974a39dcb
#
_entry.id   69959116d9eda3082aa05d4974a39dcb
#
_cell.length_a   1.000
_cell.length_b   1.000
_cell.length_c   1.000
_cell.angle_alpha   90.00
_cell.angle_beta   90.00
_cell.angle_gamma   90.00
#
_symmetry.space_group_name_H-M   'P 1'
#
loop_
_entity.id
_entity.type
_entity.pdbx_description
1 polymer ?
#
loop_
_entity_poly.entity_id
_entity_poly.type
_entity_poly.pdbx_seq_one_letter_code
_entity_poly.pdbx_strand_id
1 'polypeptide(L)'
;MTRKEKKRKLKRQNYNNFAKQLNDPVLFFRTGFFLLMKYLIAGLGNPGPKYELTRHNIGFLTLDRLAEQQSATFETGRLADVANFKYKGRAIHLIKPTTFMNLSGKAVNYWMQELKLSKENLLIVTDDIALPFGKLRMRAKGSSAGHNGLKNIEQLTGGQNYPRLRWGVGDDFHKGQQVDYVLSQFPREELDQLPEIMDRAGEMILSFCTIGIERTMSQFNN
;
A
#
# COMPACT_ATOMS: atom_id res chain seq x y z
N MET A 1 -41.86 6.19 34.00
CA MET A 1 -40.56 5.77 33.45
C MET A 1 -40.03 4.59 34.23
N THR A 2 -39.98 3.43 33.60
CA THR A 2 -39.62 2.16 34.25
C THR A 2 -38.11 2.12 34.59
N ARG A 3 -37.76 1.23 35.54
CA ARG A 3 -36.34 1.03 35.93
C ARG A 3 -35.45 0.59 34.73
N LYS A 4 -36.06 -0.06 33.74
CA LYS A 4 -35.41 -0.46 32.46
C LYS A 4 -35.12 0.73 31.54
N GLU A 5 -36.04 1.68 31.47
CA GLU A 5 -35.86 2.90 30.66
C GLU A 5 -34.82 3.84 31.25
N LYS A 6 -34.75 3.98 32.60
CA LYS A 6 -33.69 4.72 33.27
C LYS A 6 -32.28 4.12 32.97
N LYS A 7 -32.16 2.78 33.02
CA LYS A 7 -30.87 2.11 32.68
C LYS A 7 -30.46 2.29 31.23
N ARG A 8 -31.44 2.27 30.28
CA ARG A 8 -31.14 2.52 28.85
C ARG A 8 -30.70 3.98 28.59
N LYS A 9 -31.40 4.92 29.25
CA LYS A 9 -31.07 6.35 29.13
C LYS A 9 -29.65 6.66 29.69
N LEU A 10 -29.30 6.06 30.82
CA LEU A 10 -27.98 6.19 31.46
C LEU A 10 -26.85 5.59 30.59
N LYS A 11 -27.08 4.39 30.00
CA LYS A 11 -26.13 3.76 29.07
C LYS A 11 -25.91 4.63 27.80
N ARG A 12 -26.98 5.20 27.24
CA ARG A 12 -26.90 6.08 26.07
C ARG A 12 -26.17 7.40 26.37
N GLN A 13 -26.40 7.94 27.55
CA GLN A 13 -25.74 9.17 28.03
C GLN A 13 -24.24 8.95 28.30
N ASN A 14 -23.88 7.81 28.90
CA ASN A 14 -22.48 7.41 29.10
C ASN A 14 -21.77 7.13 27.77
N TYR A 15 -22.43 6.51 26.78
CA TYR A 15 -21.88 6.28 25.46
C TYR A 15 -21.63 7.58 24.70
N ASN A 16 -22.59 8.53 24.77
CA ASN A 16 -22.45 9.84 24.13
C ASN A 16 -21.36 10.72 24.80
N ASN A 17 -21.21 10.62 26.12
CA ASN A 17 -20.13 11.30 26.85
C ASN A 17 -18.76 10.69 26.51
N PHE A 18 -18.67 9.36 26.40
CA PHE A 18 -17.47 8.64 25.96
C PHE A 18 -17.11 8.99 24.51
N ALA A 19 -18.08 9.05 23.60
CA ALA A 19 -17.87 9.46 22.20
C ALA A 19 -17.44 10.94 22.08
N LYS A 20 -17.96 11.85 22.92
CA LYS A 20 -17.50 13.25 23.00
C LYS A 20 -16.08 13.35 23.55
N GLN A 21 -15.71 12.51 24.53
CA GLN A 21 -14.35 12.47 25.07
C GLN A 21 -13.32 11.95 24.07
N LEU A 22 -13.71 11.06 23.15
CA LEU A 22 -12.84 10.56 22.09
C LEU A 22 -12.50 11.63 21.02
N ASN A 23 -13.33 12.68 20.90
CA ASN A 23 -13.13 13.79 19.98
C ASN A 23 -12.49 15.05 20.63
N ASP A 24 -12.11 14.98 21.90
CA ASP A 24 -11.43 16.06 22.59
C ASP A 24 -9.90 15.90 22.44
N PRO A 25 -9.23 16.77 21.66
CA PRO A 25 -7.79 16.68 21.44
C PRO A 25 -6.97 16.80 22.71
N VAL A 26 -7.48 17.45 23.76
CA VAL A 26 -6.79 17.61 25.04
C VAL A 26 -6.84 16.34 25.88
N LEU A 27 -7.93 15.58 25.81
CA LEU A 27 -8.07 14.29 26.52
C LEU A 27 -7.26 13.18 25.82
N PHE A 28 -7.13 13.24 24.49
CA PHE A 28 -6.33 12.33 23.68
C PHE A 28 -4.85 12.36 24.09
N PHE A 29 -4.34 13.54 24.49
CA PHE A 29 -2.98 13.69 25.02
C PHE A 29 -2.81 13.17 26.47
N ARG A 30 -3.90 13.11 27.26
CA ARG A 30 -3.83 12.76 28.69
C ARG A 30 -3.92 11.26 28.98
N THR A 31 -4.52 10.47 28.09
CA THR A 31 -4.75 9.04 28.32
C THR A 31 -3.63 8.11 27.81
N GLY A 32 -2.59 8.66 27.15
CA GLY A 32 -1.45 7.87 26.67
C GLY A 32 -1.79 6.79 25.65
N PHE A 33 -3.03 6.73 25.16
CA PHE A 33 -3.47 5.81 24.12
C PHE A 33 -3.06 6.39 22.76
N PHE A 34 -1.77 6.29 22.43
CA PHE A 34 -1.30 6.53 21.06
C PHE A 34 -1.89 5.44 20.17
N LEU A 35 -3.02 5.69 19.54
CA LEU A 35 -3.44 4.90 18.38
C LEU A 35 -2.38 5.13 17.30
N LEU A 36 -1.46 4.16 17.16
CA LEU A 36 -0.45 4.20 16.10
C LEU A 36 -1.18 4.34 14.77
N MET A 37 -0.87 5.42 14.02
CA MET A 37 -1.37 5.55 12.65
C MET A 37 -0.89 4.34 11.85
N LYS A 38 -1.84 3.64 11.24
CA LYS A 38 -1.57 2.44 10.44
C LYS A 38 -1.52 2.81 8.97
N TYR A 39 -0.61 2.17 8.25
CA TYR A 39 -0.49 2.25 6.81
C TYR A 39 -0.48 0.85 6.21
N LEU A 40 -1.11 0.71 5.04
CA LEU A 40 -1.08 -0.49 4.23
C LEU A 40 -0.33 -0.20 2.93
N ILE A 41 0.75 -0.91 2.70
CA ILE A 41 1.54 -0.82 1.48
C ILE A 41 1.38 -2.14 0.74
N ALA A 42 0.74 -2.11 -0.41
CA ALA A 42 0.55 -3.30 -1.24
C ALA A 42 1.47 -3.25 -2.46
N GLY A 43 2.44 -4.14 -2.52
CA GLY A 43 3.21 -4.40 -3.71
C GLY A 43 2.42 -5.30 -4.65
N LEU A 44 2.32 -4.95 -5.92
CA LEU A 44 1.65 -5.79 -6.90
C LEU A 44 2.62 -6.74 -7.59
N GLY A 45 2.15 -7.95 -7.88
CA GLY A 45 2.89 -9.02 -8.52
C GLY A 45 2.01 -10.26 -8.73
N ASN A 46 2.55 -11.26 -9.40
CA ASN A 46 1.96 -12.60 -9.56
C ASN A 46 2.70 -13.60 -8.67
N PRO A 47 1.99 -14.52 -8.01
CA PRO A 47 2.62 -15.57 -7.22
C PRO A 47 3.27 -16.64 -8.10
N GLY A 48 4.34 -17.24 -7.59
CA GLY A 48 5.02 -18.40 -8.16
C GLY A 48 6.35 -18.10 -8.84
N PRO A 49 7.27 -19.10 -8.87
CA PRO A 49 8.68 -18.94 -9.24
C PRO A 49 8.92 -18.32 -10.62
N LYS A 50 8.06 -18.63 -11.60
CA LYS A 50 8.20 -18.10 -12.96
C LYS A 50 8.03 -16.60 -13.10
N TYR A 51 7.46 -15.93 -12.06
CA TYR A 51 7.18 -14.51 -12.07
C TYR A 51 8.15 -13.70 -11.21
N GLU A 52 8.98 -14.33 -10.38
CA GLU A 52 9.78 -13.69 -9.33
C GLU A 52 10.58 -12.48 -9.81
N LEU A 53 11.25 -12.57 -10.94
CA LEU A 53 12.10 -11.50 -11.51
C LEU A 53 11.46 -10.85 -12.74
N THR A 54 10.15 -10.89 -12.88
CA THR A 54 9.48 -10.21 -13.98
C THR A 54 9.22 -8.74 -13.65
N ARG A 55 9.12 -7.90 -14.70
CA ARG A 55 8.77 -6.48 -14.56
C ARG A 55 7.49 -6.26 -13.79
N HIS A 56 6.49 -7.13 -14.00
CA HIS A 56 5.19 -7.06 -13.31
C HIS A 56 5.26 -7.35 -11.82
N ASN A 57 6.37 -7.95 -11.34
CA ASN A 57 6.62 -8.25 -9.94
C ASN A 57 7.47 -7.19 -9.22
N ILE A 58 7.77 -6.06 -9.85
CA ILE A 58 8.60 -5.02 -9.23
C ILE A 58 8.00 -4.49 -7.92
N GLY A 59 6.68 -4.55 -7.77
CA GLY A 59 6.01 -4.23 -6.51
C GLY A 59 6.42 -5.20 -5.39
N PHE A 60 6.47 -6.52 -5.67
CA PHE A 60 6.92 -7.53 -4.71
C PHE A 60 8.38 -7.32 -4.35
N LEU A 61 9.26 -7.20 -5.35
CA LEU A 61 10.70 -7.00 -5.16
C LEU A 61 10.99 -5.76 -4.29
N THR A 62 10.26 -4.66 -4.54
CA THR A 62 10.38 -3.43 -3.74
C THR A 62 10.02 -3.67 -2.28
N LEU A 63 8.95 -4.41 -2.00
CA LEU A 63 8.54 -4.70 -0.62
C LEU A 63 9.45 -5.71 0.06
N ASP A 64 10.01 -6.69 -0.66
CA ASP A 64 11.00 -7.61 -0.13
C ASP A 64 12.24 -6.84 0.33
N ARG A 65 12.75 -5.92 -0.50
CA ARG A 65 13.90 -5.08 -0.16
C ARG A 65 13.62 -4.18 1.04
N LEU A 66 12.43 -3.56 1.09
CA LEU A 66 12.03 -2.72 2.23
C LEU A 66 11.90 -3.53 3.52
N ALA A 67 11.31 -4.73 3.46
CA ALA A 67 11.17 -5.61 4.61
C ALA A 67 12.55 -6.02 5.16
N GLU A 68 13.49 -6.40 4.28
CA GLU A 68 14.88 -6.71 4.65
C GLU A 68 15.53 -5.53 5.39
N GLN A 69 15.45 -4.30 4.86
CA GLN A 69 16.01 -3.10 5.47
C GLN A 69 15.39 -2.77 6.84
N GLN A 70 14.14 -3.16 7.07
CA GLN A 70 13.43 -2.94 8.32
C GLN A 70 13.45 -4.17 9.25
N SER A 71 14.25 -5.21 8.92
CA SER A 71 14.32 -6.48 9.65
C SER A 71 12.95 -7.11 9.89
N ALA A 72 12.04 -6.96 8.91
CA ALA A 72 10.70 -7.54 8.93
C ALA A 72 10.66 -8.77 8.01
N THR A 73 9.95 -9.81 8.45
CA THR A 73 9.80 -11.07 7.71
C THR A 73 8.38 -11.20 7.18
N PHE A 74 8.24 -11.65 5.94
CA PHE A 74 6.93 -11.99 5.39
C PHE A 74 6.46 -13.34 5.94
N GLU A 75 5.22 -13.37 6.39
CA GLU A 75 4.50 -14.56 6.83
C GLU A 75 3.24 -14.74 5.98
N THR A 76 2.84 -15.99 5.75
CA THR A 76 1.63 -16.29 4.99
C THR A 76 0.39 -15.85 5.75
N GLY A 77 -0.37 -14.94 5.16
CA GLY A 77 -1.65 -14.44 5.65
C GLY A 77 -2.80 -14.76 4.71
N ARG A 78 -3.98 -14.23 5.01
CA ARG A 78 -5.16 -14.41 4.16
C ARG A 78 -5.05 -13.56 2.90
N LEU A 79 -5.04 -14.19 1.73
CA LEU A 79 -4.94 -13.58 0.40
C LEU A 79 -3.63 -12.83 0.12
N ALA A 80 -2.69 -12.77 1.05
CA ALA A 80 -1.41 -12.12 0.87
C ALA A 80 -0.36 -12.66 1.84
N ASP A 81 0.92 -12.61 1.47
CA ASP A 81 2.02 -12.63 2.42
C ASP A 81 2.14 -11.25 3.05
N VAL A 82 2.42 -11.22 4.36
CA VAL A 82 2.33 -10.01 5.20
C VAL A 82 3.59 -9.82 6.01
N ALA A 83 4.17 -8.63 5.99
CA ALA A 83 5.23 -8.23 6.91
C ALA A 83 4.82 -6.95 7.66
N ASN A 84 5.22 -6.83 8.92
CA ASN A 84 4.81 -5.73 9.78
C ASN A 84 6.01 -5.15 10.51
N PHE A 85 6.10 -3.83 10.56
CA PHE A 85 7.09 -3.14 11.37
C PHE A 85 6.59 -1.78 11.87
N LYS A 86 7.33 -1.19 12.80
CA LYS A 86 7.08 0.17 13.30
C LYS A 86 8.15 1.11 12.80
N TYR A 87 7.75 2.27 12.29
CA TYR A 87 8.67 3.30 11.82
C TYR A 87 8.20 4.70 12.26
N LYS A 88 9.03 5.42 13.02
CA LYS A 88 8.74 6.78 13.52
C LYS A 88 7.31 6.94 14.10
N GLY A 89 6.90 5.99 14.94
CA GLY A 89 5.58 6.02 15.59
C GLY A 89 4.39 5.66 14.67
N ARG A 90 4.63 4.98 13.55
CA ARG A 90 3.60 4.44 12.63
C ARG A 90 3.69 2.92 12.62
N ALA A 91 2.55 2.25 12.47
CA ALA A 91 2.47 0.82 12.19
C ALA A 91 2.35 0.64 10.67
N ILE A 92 3.33 -0.01 10.05
CA ILE A 92 3.37 -0.22 8.60
C ILE A 92 3.13 -1.71 8.34
N HIS A 93 2.15 -1.99 7.51
CA HIS A 93 1.76 -3.31 7.05
C HIS A 93 2.09 -3.42 5.56
N LEU A 94 3.01 -4.30 5.23
CA LEU A 94 3.35 -4.65 3.85
C LEU A 94 2.55 -5.87 3.44
N ILE A 95 1.96 -5.87 2.25
CA ILE A 95 1.31 -7.06 1.69
C ILE A 95 1.77 -7.32 0.26
N LYS A 96 2.02 -8.61 -0.03
CA LYS A 96 2.21 -9.16 -1.37
C LYS A 96 1.02 -10.09 -1.65
N PRO A 97 0.03 -9.69 -2.50
CA PRO A 97 -1.11 -10.54 -2.80
C PRO A 97 -0.69 -11.93 -3.31
N THR A 98 -1.25 -13.00 -2.72
CA THR A 98 -1.06 -14.39 -3.19
C THR A 98 -2.06 -14.78 -4.29
N THR A 99 -2.87 -13.83 -4.74
CA THR A 99 -3.73 -13.94 -5.92
C THR A 99 -3.00 -13.49 -7.16
N PHE A 100 -3.45 -13.92 -8.35
CA PHE A 100 -2.94 -13.36 -9.60
C PHE A 100 -3.25 -11.86 -9.71
N MET A 101 -2.44 -11.14 -10.51
CA MET A 101 -2.49 -9.69 -10.67
C MET A 101 -3.91 -9.15 -10.89
N ASN A 102 -4.70 -9.75 -11.75
CA ASN A 102 -6.08 -9.35 -12.06
C ASN A 102 -7.08 -9.58 -10.89
N LEU A 103 -6.65 -10.14 -9.78
CA LEU A 103 -7.42 -10.36 -8.56
C LEU A 103 -6.80 -9.66 -7.32
N SER A 104 -5.80 -8.82 -7.51
CA SER A 104 -5.08 -8.12 -6.42
C SER A 104 -6.01 -7.28 -5.53
N GLY A 105 -7.08 -6.74 -6.09
CA GLY A 105 -8.07 -5.98 -5.33
C GLY A 105 -8.76 -6.76 -4.23
N LYS A 106 -8.86 -8.11 -4.34
CA LYS A 106 -9.42 -8.96 -3.28
C LYS A 106 -8.56 -8.89 -2.01
N ALA A 107 -7.24 -9.02 -2.16
CA ALA A 107 -6.30 -8.92 -1.05
C ALA A 107 -6.28 -7.51 -0.46
N VAL A 108 -6.15 -6.48 -1.30
CA VAL A 108 -6.10 -5.08 -0.87
C VAL A 108 -7.37 -4.70 -0.09
N ASN A 109 -8.55 -5.01 -0.63
CA ASN A 109 -9.81 -4.69 0.03
C ASN A 109 -9.98 -5.44 1.36
N TYR A 110 -9.61 -6.73 1.41
CA TYR A 110 -9.62 -7.51 2.64
C TYR A 110 -8.76 -6.85 3.73
N TRP A 111 -7.51 -6.52 3.42
CA TRP A 111 -6.58 -5.96 4.40
C TRP A 111 -6.92 -4.51 4.80
N MET A 112 -7.49 -3.72 3.91
CA MET A 112 -8.04 -2.40 4.26
C MET A 112 -9.16 -2.53 5.31
N GLN A 113 -10.07 -3.49 5.14
CA GLN A 113 -11.16 -3.73 6.08
C GLN A 113 -10.65 -4.29 7.41
N GLU A 114 -9.76 -5.27 7.38
CA GLU A 114 -9.16 -5.90 8.57
C GLU A 114 -8.42 -4.86 9.44
N LEU A 115 -7.66 -3.99 8.82
CA LEU A 115 -6.90 -2.93 9.48
C LEU A 115 -7.75 -1.68 9.79
N LYS A 116 -8.98 -1.62 9.27
CA LYS A 116 -9.91 -0.47 9.37
C LYS A 116 -9.29 0.82 8.82
N LEU A 117 -8.71 0.74 7.63
CA LEU A 117 -7.99 1.84 7.00
C LEU A 117 -8.84 2.58 5.97
N SER A 118 -8.65 3.91 5.90
CA SER A 118 -9.08 4.72 4.76
C SER A 118 -8.08 4.61 3.60
N LYS A 119 -8.51 4.98 2.39
CA LYS A 119 -7.67 4.96 1.19
C LYS A 119 -6.46 5.90 1.27
N GLU A 120 -6.51 6.93 2.08
CA GLU A 120 -5.42 7.89 2.29
C GLU A 120 -4.18 7.24 2.91
N ASN A 121 -4.39 6.16 3.68
CA ASN A 121 -3.32 5.38 4.32
C ASN A 121 -2.97 4.09 3.55
N LEU A 122 -3.52 3.91 2.34
CA LEU A 122 -3.15 2.87 1.40
C LEU A 122 -2.13 3.41 0.40
N LEU A 123 -1.07 2.66 0.12
CA LEU A 123 -0.17 2.91 -1.00
C LEU A 123 -0.05 1.63 -1.84
N ILE A 124 -0.27 1.76 -3.14
CA ILE A 124 -0.04 0.67 -4.09
C ILE A 124 1.30 0.89 -4.80
N VAL A 125 2.17 -0.12 -4.77
CA VAL A 125 3.43 -0.14 -5.52
C VAL A 125 3.25 -1.02 -6.75
N THR A 126 3.45 -0.46 -7.95
CA THR A 126 3.12 -1.12 -9.22
C THR A 126 4.07 -0.71 -10.33
N ASP A 127 4.31 -1.61 -11.28
CA ASP A 127 4.98 -1.31 -12.54
C ASP A 127 4.18 -0.33 -13.38
N ASP A 128 4.89 0.41 -14.22
CA ASP A 128 4.30 1.39 -15.14
C ASP A 128 5.13 1.49 -16.43
N ILE A 129 4.54 1.07 -17.53
CA ILE A 129 5.16 1.11 -18.86
C ILE A 129 5.27 2.52 -19.44
N ALA A 130 4.48 3.48 -18.95
CA ALA A 130 4.51 4.87 -19.46
C ALA A 130 5.64 5.71 -18.80
N LEU A 131 6.47 5.10 -17.96
CA LEU A 131 7.64 5.71 -17.36
C LEU A 131 8.91 4.97 -17.82
N PRO A 132 9.99 5.68 -18.13
CA PRO A 132 11.28 5.06 -18.41
C PRO A 132 11.70 4.12 -17.27
N PHE A 133 12.50 3.10 -17.60
CA PHE A 133 13.06 2.19 -16.60
C PHE A 133 13.73 2.96 -15.45
N GLY A 134 13.47 2.54 -14.23
CA GLY A 134 14.04 3.11 -13.01
C GLY A 134 13.42 4.44 -12.57
N LYS A 135 12.56 5.07 -13.36
CA LYS A 135 11.87 6.30 -12.94
C LYS A 135 10.77 5.98 -11.93
N LEU A 136 10.90 6.52 -10.72
CA LEU A 136 9.89 6.42 -9.67
C LEU A 136 8.99 7.65 -9.67
N ARG A 137 7.68 7.45 -9.51
CA ARG A 137 6.72 8.55 -9.46
C ARG A 137 5.56 8.26 -8.50
N MET A 138 5.44 9.06 -7.47
CA MET A 138 4.32 9.01 -6.53
C MET A 138 3.12 9.80 -7.09
N ARG A 139 1.90 9.29 -6.91
CA ARG A 139 0.65 9.97 -7.26
C ARG A 139 -0.41 9.74 -6.19
N ALA A 140 -1.17 10.78 -5.84
CA ALA A 140 -2.27 10.70 -4.88
C ALA A 140 -3.49 9.96 -5.45
N LYS A 141 -3.68 10.00 -6.77
CA LYS A 141 -4.81 9.37 -7.49
C LYS A 141 -4.46 9.17 -8.96
N GLY A 142 -5.25 8.40 -9.68
CA GLY A 142 -5.10 8.20 -11.13
C GLY A 142 -5.86 6.98 -11.62
N SER A 143 -6.05 6.87 -12.94
CA SER A 143 -6.66 5.70 -13.58
C SER A 143 -5.72 4.49 -13.57
N SER A 144 -6.27 3.31 -13.82
CA SER A 144 -5.51 2.07 -13.97
C SER A 144 -4.60 2.04 -15.20
N ALA A 145 -4.84 2.91 -16.19
CA ALA A 145 -4.08 2.98 -17.45
C ALA A 145 -3.87 1.59 -18.13
N GLY A 146 -4.86 0.70 -18.03
CA GLY A 146 -4.79 -0.66 -18.57
C GLY A 146 -4.15 -1.69 -17.66
N HIS A 147 -3.57 -1.31 -16.52
CA HIS A 147 -2.97 -2.24 -15.57
C HIS A 147 -4.04 -3.07 -14.83
N ASN A 148 -4.07 -4.39 -15.05
CA ASN A 148 -5.12 -5.28 -14.56
C ASN A 148 -5.26 -5.28 -13.03
N GLY A 149 -4.16 -5.22 -12.30
CA GLY A 149 -4.16 -5.13 -10.82
C GLY A 149 -4.84 -3.86 -10.32
N LEU A 150 -4.45 -2.71 -10.87
CA LEU A 150 -5.07 -1.42 -10.52
C LEU A 150 -6.56 -1.39 -10.88
N LYS A 151 -6.94 -1.92 -12.06
CA LYS A 151 -8.35 -2.02 -12.46
C LYS A 151 -9.18 -2.82 -11.45
N ASN A 152 -8.66 -3.96 -10.97
CA ASN A 152 -9.36 -4.77 -9.98
C ASN A 152 -9.42 -4.09 -8.60
N ILE A 153 -8.36 -3.39 -8.19
CA ILE A 153 -8.37 -2.57 -6.97
C ILE A 153 -9.43 -1.47 -7.07
N GLU A 154 -9.49 -0.73 -8.19
CA GLU A 154 -10.48 0.32 -8.43
C GLU A 154 -11.92 -0.21 -8.29
N GLN A 155 -12.20 -1.38 -8.85
CA GLN A 155 -13.50 -2.04 -8.79
C GLN A 155 -13.91 -2.42 -7.35
N LEU A 156 -12.98 -2.99 -6.58
CA LEU A 156 -13.31 -3.56 -5.27
C LEU A 156 -13.16 -2.58 -4.12
N THR A 157 -12.37 -1.52 -4.27
CA THR A 157 -12.19 -0.47 -3.24
C THR A 157 -13.03 0.78 -3.50
N GLY A 158 -13.80 0.84 -4.60
CA GLY A 158 -14.69 1.96 -4.92
C GLY A 158 -13.95 3.17 -5.49
N GLY A 159 -13.18 2.98 -6.59
CA GLY A 159 -12.61 4.04 -7.42
C GLY A 159 -11.11 4.30 -7.25
N GLN A 160 -10.65 5.35 -7.90
CA GLN A 160 -9.25 5.62 -8.24
C GLN A 160 -8.51 6.50 -7.22
N ASN A 161 -9.19 6.94 -6.15
CA ASN A 161 -8.67 7.89 -5.18
C ASN A 161 -7.88 7.15 -4.08
N TYR A 162 -6.69 6.67 -4.42
CA TYR A 162 -5.71 6.10 -3.50
C TYR A 162 -4.28 6.40 -3.98
N PRO A 163 -3.33 6.62 -3.05
CA PRO A 163 -1.91 6.79 -3.35
C PRO A 163 -1.30 5.60 -4.08
N ARG A 164 -0.42 5.90 -5.03
CA ARG A 164 0.37 4.88 -5.73
C ARG A 164 1.80 5.32 -6.00
N LEU A 165 2.73 4.41 -5.85
CA LEU A 165 4.11 4.52 -6.32
C LEU A 165 4.20 3.78 -7.65
N ARG A 166 4.38 4.56 -8.73
CA ARG A 166 4.56 4.05 -10.09
C ARG A 166 6.04 3.81 -10.32
N TRP A 167 6.38 2.58 -10.65
CA TRP A 167 7.73 2.13 -10.90
C TRP A 167 7.92 1.94 -12.42
N GLY A 168 8.68 2.81 -13.06
CA GLY A 168 8.92 2.79 -14.51
C GLY A 168 9.67 1.54 -14.94
N VAL A 169 9.09 0.77 -15.84
CA VAL A 169 9.70 -0.44 -16.41
C VAL A 169 10.03 -0.28 -17.89
N GLY A 170 9.76 0.92 -18.46
CA GLY A 170 9.96 1.19 -19.87
C GLY A 170 8.86 0.63 -20.76
N ASP A 171 8.97 0.88 -22.06
CA ASP A 171 7.99 0.54 -23.10
C ASP A 171 8.64 -0.03 -24.38
N ASP A 172 9.83 -0.63 -24.24
CA ASP A 172 10.57 -1.24 -25.36
C ASP A 172 9.94 -2.55 -25.82
N PHE A 173 8.75 -2.44 -26.44
CA PHE A 173 8.01 -3.56 -27.02
C PHE A 173 7.14 -3.12 -28.21
N HIS A 174 6.88 -4.05 -29.13
CA HIS A 174 5.99 -3.78 -30.26
C HIS A 174 4.52 -3.76 -29.83
N LYS A 175 3.71 -3.02 -30.59
CA LYS A 175 2.25 -2.95 -30.39
C LYS A 175 1.65 -4.36 -30.26
N GLY A 176 0.91 -4.59 -29.16
CA GLY A 176 0.27 -5.86 -28.84
C GLY A 176 1.10 -6.82 -27.97
N GLN A 177 2.39 -6.52 -27.71
CA GLN A 177 3.28 -7.36 -26.89
C GLN A 177 3.42 -6.89 -25.44
N GLN A 178 2.59 -5.96 -25.01
CA GLN A 178 2.64 -5.39 -23.64
C GLN A 178 2.59 -6.47 -22.55
N VAL A 179 1.75 -7.50 -22.72
CA VAL A 179 1.59 -8.56 -21.72
C VAL A 179 2.87 -9.38 -21.60
N ASP A 180 3.45 -9.77 -22.72
CA ASP A 180 4.70 -10.55 -22.77
C ASP A 180 5.86 -9.73 -22.19
N TYR A 181 5.90 -8.42 -22.47
CA TYR A 181 6.91 -7.52 -21.95
C TYR A 181 6.88 -7.40 -20.42
N VAL A 182 5.73 -7.12 -19.82
CA VAL A 182 5.66 -7.00 -18.36
C VAL A 182 5.85 -8.35 -17.64
N LEU A 183 5.55 -9.45 -18.30
CA LEU A 183 5.79 -10.81 -17.79
C LEU A 183 7.20 -11.34 -18.12
N SER A 184 8.01 -10.60 -18.88
CA SER A 184 9.41 -10.96 -19.11
C SER A 184 10.29 -10.55 -17.92
N GLN A 185 11.41 -11.25 -17.76
CA GLN A 185 12.43 -10.91 -16.77
C GLN A 185 13.16 -9.63 -17.17
N PHE A 186 13.71 -8.94 -16.18
CA PHE A 186 14.64 -7.85 -16.42
C PHE A 186 15.93 -8.36 -17.05
N PRO A 187 16.50 -7.68 -18.08
CA PRO A 187 17.84 -7.99 -18.57
C PRO A 187 18.92 -7.68 -17.50
N ARG A 188 20.10 -8.23 -17.68
CA ARG A 188 21.17 -8.14 -16.69
C ARG A 188 21.50 -6.69 -16.30
N GLU A 189 21.57 -5.82 -17.28
CA GLU A 189 21.89 -4.39 -17.10
C GLU A 189 20.86 -3.66 -16.24
N GLU A 190 19.57 -4.06 -16.30
CA GLU A 190 18.51 -3.52 -15.47
C GLU A 190 18.53 -4.17 -14.07
N LEU A 191 18.79 -5.50 -13.97
CA LEU A 191 18.88 -6.20 -12.69
C LEU A 191 19.96 -5.60 -11.77
N ASP A 192 21.11 -5.23 -12.33
CA ASP A 192 22.23 -4.67 -11.57
C ASP A 192 21.89 -3.28 -10.99
N GLN A 193 20.90 -2.56 -11.53
CA GLN A 193 20.44 -1.25 -11.05
C GLN A 193 19.28 -1.34 -10.05
N LEU A 194 18.55 -2.47 -10.02
CA LEU A 194 17.35 -2.62 -9.18
C LEU A 194 17.60 -2.32 -7.70
N PRO A 195 18.68 -2.79 -7.05
CA PRO A 195 18.89 -2.56 -5.61
C PRO A 195 18.84 -1.08 -5.23
N GLU A 196 19.56 -0.22 -5.95
CA GLU A 196 19.60 1.22 -5.68
C GLU A 196 18.24 1.88 -5.87
N ILE A 197 17.53 1.52 -6.96
CA ILE A 197 16.22 2.09 -7.27
C ILE A 197 15.18 1.60 -6.25
N MET A 198 15.24 0.33 -5.81
CA MET A 198 14.36 -0.21 -4.77
C MET A 198 14.62 0.46 -3.41
N ASP A 199 15.88 0.77 -3.07
CA ASP A 199 16.24 1.51 -1.86
C ASP A 199 15.58 2.90 -1.88
N ARG A 200 15.67 3.62 -3.00
CA ARG A 200 14.97 4.90 -3.19
C ARG A 200 13.44 4.76 -3.12
N ALA A 201 12.87 3.71 -3.69
CA ALA A 201 11.44 3.42 -3.57
C ALA A 201 11.04 3.19 -2.10
N GLY A 202 11.84 2.48 -1.31
CA GLY A 202 11.68 2.31 0.13
C GLY A 202 11.67 3.64 0.89
N GLU A 203 12.60 4.56 0.57
CA GLU A 203 12.61 5.92 1.14
C GLU A 203 11.32 6.68 0.83
N MET A 204 10.81 6.59 -0.41
CA MET A 204 9.55 7.22 -0.80
C MET A 204 8.35 6.64 -0.04
N ILE A 205 8.31 5.32 0.18
CA ILE A 205 7.28 4.64 0.98
C ILE A 205 7.32 5.13 2.43
N LEU A 206 8.49 5.16 3.05
CA LEU A 206 8.67 5.63 4.42
C LEU A 206 8.36 7.12 4.57
N SER A 207 8.70 7.93 3.57
CA SER A 207 8.35 9.35 3.48
C SER A 207 6.83 9.52 3.44
N PHE A 208 6.12 8.78 2.57
CA PHE A 208 4.66 8.79 2.51
C PHE A 208 4.04 8.49 3.88
N CYS A 209 4.53 7.49 4.60
CA CYS A 209 4.03 7.12 5.91
C CYS A 209 4.29 8.19 6.99
N THR A 210 5.29 9.07 6.81
CA THR A 210 5.73 10.03 7.84
C THR A 210 5.28 11.46 7.59
N ILE A 211 5.40 11.95 6.36
CA ILE A 211 5.10 13.34 5.99
C ILE A 211 3.90 13.48 5.03
N GLY A 212 3.32 12.34 4.60
CA GLY A 212 2.14 12.29 3.75
C GLY A 212 2.43 12.44 2.25
N ILE A 213 1.39 12.20 1.43
CA ILE A 213 1.51 12.07 -0.03
C ILE A 213 2.01 13.35 -0.71
N GLU A 214 1.47 14.52 -0.36
CA GLU A 214 1.77 15.78 -1.05
C GLU A 214 3.25 16.19 -0.86
N ARG A 215 3.75 16.12 0.38
CA ARG A 215 5.14 16.45 0.68
C ARG A 215 6.10 15.44 0.07
N THR A 216 5.74 14.15 0.07
CA THR A 216 6.53 13.11 -0.59
C THR A 216 6.61 13.34 -2.10
N MET A 217 5.49 13.69 -2.75
CA MET A 217 5.50 14.04 -4.18
C MET A 217 6.40 15.24 -4.47
N SER A 218 6.33 16.30 -3.65
CA SER A 218 7.19 17.48 -3.81
C SER A 218 8.68 17.17 -3.66
N GLN A 219 9.03 16.25 -2.77
CA GLN A 219 10.42 15.90 -2.48
C GLN A 219 11.03 14.96 -3.52
N PHE A 220 10.26 14.00 -4.07
CA PHE A 220 10.81 12.88 -4.83
C PHE A 220 10.41 12.84 -6.31
N ASN A 221 9.36 13.55 -6.73
CA ASN A 221 8.87 13.50 -8.13
C ASN A 221 9.64 14.43 -9.10
N ASN A 222 10.63 15.13 -8.64
CA ASN A 222 11.41 16.10 -9.45
C ASN A 222 12.35 15.39 -10.42
#